data_9e4c2bf64cb23285568dcbc097e8be8e
#
_entry.id   9e4c2bf64cb23285568dcbc097e8be8e
#
_cell.length_a   1.000
_cell.length_b   1.000
_cell.length_c   1.000
_cell.angle_alpha   90.00
_cell.angle_beta   90.00
_cell.angle_gamma   90.00
#
_symmetry.space_group_name_H-M   'P 1'
#
loop_
_entity.id
_entity.type
_entity.pdbx_description
1 polymer ?
#
loop_
_entity_poly.entity_id
_entity_poly.type
_entity_poly.pdbx_seq_one_letter_code
_entity_poly.pdbx_strand_id
1 'polypeptide(L)'
;MALVLNDRVKESSTTTGVGTFDLDGVVSGFEGFVAGIGDGNTTYYTIFNQGTTEWEVGVGTLTDATPDTLARTTVISSSNGDAAVNFTSG
;
A
#
# COMPACT_ATOMS: atom_id res chain seq x y z
N MET A 1 8.43 10.92 -11.83
CA MET A 1 8.20 10.00 -10.71
C MET A 1 9.46 9.19 -10.45
N ALA A 2 9.74 8.89 -9.21
CA ALA A 2 10.94 8.20 -8.81
C ALA A 2 10.60 7.06 -7.86
N LEU A 3 11.46 6.04 -7.83
CA LEU A 3 11.40 5.02 -6.79
C LEU A 3 12.09 5.59 -5.54
N VAL A 4 11.34 5.69 -4.45
CA VAL A 4 11.81 6.23 -3.18
C VAL A 4 11.65 5.18 -2.09
N LEU A 5 12.67 5.01 -1.28
CA LEU A 5 12.64 4.12 -0.13
C LEU A 5 12.78 4.95 1.13
N ASN A 6 12.02 4.62 2.14
CA ASN A 6 12.13 5.27 3.43
C ASN A 6 11.79 4.27 4.54
N ASP A 7 12.11 4.66 5.76
CA ASP A 7 11.98 3.81 6.92
C ASP A 7 10.70 4.16 7.69
N ARG A 8 10.11 3.16 8.33
CA ARG A 8 8.96 3.33 9.22
C ARG A 8 7.76 4.01 8.57
N VAL A 9 7.50 3.72 7.30
CA VAL A 9 6.31 4.18 6.60
C VAL A 9 5.23 3.12 6.73
N LYS A 10 4.10 3.47 7.34
CA LYS A 10 3.00 2.53 7.54
C LYS A 10 1.69 3.26 7.74
N GLU A 11 0.69 2.85 6.98
CA GLU A 11 -0.68 3.35 7.14
C GLU A 11 -1.65 2.19 7.17
N SER A 12 -2.80 2.41 7.79
CA SER A 12 -3.90 1.46 7.76
C SER A 12 -4.79 1.71 6.55
N SER A 13 -5.54 0.70 6.15
CA SER A 13 -6.53 0.80 5.08
C SER A 13 -7.66 -0.18 5.33
N THR A 14 -8.86 0.21 4.95
CA THR A 14 -10.03 -0.67 4.95
C THR A 14 -10.47 -1.02 3.52
N THR A 15 -9.69 -0.62 2.52
CA THR A 15 -10.01 -0.88 1.12
C THR A 15 -10.02 -2.38 0.86
N THR A 16 -10.99 -2.83 0.08
CA THR A 16 -11.12 -4.22 -0.34
C THR A 16 -10.95 -4.31 -1.85
N GLY A 17 -10.81 -5.54 -2.37
CA GLY A 17 -10.72 -5.76 -3.80
C GLY A 17 -9.32 -5.70 -4.35
N VAL A 18 -9.22 -5.57 -5.67
CA VAL A 18 -7.95 -5.64 -6.42
C VAL A 18 -7.47 -4.29 -6.91
N GLY A 19 -8.20 -3.22 -6.64
CA GLY A 19 -7.89 -1.88 -7.14
C GLY A 19 -6.95 -1.09 -6.25
N THR A 20 -6.89 0.21 -6.52
CA THR A 20 -6.11 1.16 -5.74
C THR A 20 -6.60 1.20 -4.30
N PHE A 21 -5.64 1.27 -3.36
CA PHE A 21 -5.95 1.35 -1.93
C PHE A 21 -6.06 2.80 -1.48
N ASP A 22 -7.11 3.09 -0.72
CA ASP A 22 -7.21 4.33 0.05
C ASP A 22 -6.41 4.17 1.35
N LEU A 23 -5.63 5.19 1.68
CA LEU A 23 -4.82 5.19 2.90
C LEU A 23 -5.58 5.95 4.00
N ASP A 24 -5.82 5.28 5.11
CA ASP A 24 -6.71 5.80 6.16
C ASP A 24 -5.98 6.52 7.28
N GLY A 25 -4.67 6.60 7.21
CA GLY A 25 -3.88 7.33 8.18
C GLY A 25 -2.73 6.53 8.76
N VAL A 26 -1.75 7.28 9.26
CA VAL A 26 -0.50 6.72 9.77
C VAL A 26 -0.75 5.90 11.04
N VAL A 27 -0.02 4.80 11.14
CA VAL A 27 0.02 4.01 12.38
C VAL A 27 0.93 4.72 13.37
N SER A 28 0.53 4.77 14.64
CA SER A 28 1.30 5.45 15.69
C SER A 28 2.77 4.97 15.71
N GLY A 29 3.70 5.91 15.73
CA GLY A 29 5.12 5.63 15.70
C GLY A 29 5.72 5.46 14.31
N PHE A 30 4.90 5.61 13.25
CA PHE A 30 5.32 5.53 11.86
C PHE A 30 5.04 6.86 11.16
N GLU A 31 5.51 7.02 9.94
CA GLU A 31 5.12 8.15 9.10
C GLU A 31 4.23 7.70 7.95
N GLY A 32 3.46 8.65 7.41
CA GLY A 32 2.57 8.37 6.28
C GLY A 32 3.34 8.23 4.97
N PHE A 33 2.69 7.62 3.97
CA PHE A 33 3.31 7.37 2.68
C PHE A 33 3.64 8.67 1.94
N VAL A 34 2.75 9.65 1.93
CA VAL A 34 3.03 10.91 1.25
C VAL A 34 4.19 11.65 1.91
N ALA A 35 4.24 11.67 3.24
CA ALA A 35 5.34 12.30 3.98
C ALA A 35 6.67 11.59 3.74
N GLY A 36 6.68 10.26 3.71
CA GLY A 36 7.91 9.50 3.59
C GLY A 36 8.36 9.26 2.15
N ILE A 37 7.43 9.11 1.21
CA ILE A 37 7.72 8.72 -0.17
C ILE A 37 7.49 9.90 -1.13
N GLY A 38 6.43 10.64 -0.96
CA GLY A 38 6.09 11.79 -1.79
C GLY A 38 5.07 11.49 -2.87
N ASP A 39 4.29 12.52 -3.20
CA ASP A 39 3.26 12.46 -4.23
C ASP A 39 3.86 12.13 -5.59
N GLY A 40 3.23 11.21 -6.30
CA GLY A 40 3.63 10.79 -7.64
C GLY A 40 4.83 9.85 -7.69
N ASN A 41 5.48 9.59 -6.58
CA ASN A 41 6.61 8.68 -6.52
C ASN A 41 6.16 7.23 -6.32
N THR A 42 7.04 6.31 -6.62
CA THR A 42 6.81 4.87 -6.41
C THR A 42 7.64 4.36 -5.26
N THR A 43 7.17 3.27 -4.66
CA THR A 43 7.91 2.58 -3.62
C THR A 43 7.52 1.11 -3.60
N TYR A 44 8.36 0.28 -3.00
CA TYR A 44 7.95 -1.07 -2.65
C TYR A 44 6.94 -1.01 -1.51
N TYR A 45 5.94 -1.86 -1.57
CA TYR A 45 4.92 -1.94 -0.51
C TYR A 45 4.68 -3.38 -0.11
N THR A 46 4.17 -3.55 1.09
CA THR A 46 3.56 -4.79 1.55
C THR A 46 2.17 -4.45 2.07
N ILE A 47 1.18 -5.19 1.60
CA ILE A 47 -0.18 -5.14 2.15
C ILE A 47 -0.46 -6.49 2.77
N PHE A 48 -1.00 -6.48 3.98
CA PHE A 48 -1.44 -7.73 4.61
C PHE A 48 -2.71 -7.47 5.39
N ASN A 49 -3.58 -8.46 5.41
CA ASN A 49 -4.81 -8.43 6.19
C ASN A 49 -4.60 -9.27 7.44
N GLN A 50 -4.41 -8.61 8.55
CA GLN A 50 -4.06 -9.25 9.82
C GLN A 50 -5.16 -10.23 10.23
N GLY A 51 -4.75 -11.43 10.65
CA GLY A 51 -5.69 -12.49 11.01
C GLY A 51 -6.15 -13.33 9.84
N THR A 52 -5.68 -13.05 8.64
CA THR A 52 -5.95 -13.85 7.43
C THR A 52 -4.65 -14.29 6.77
N THR A 53 -4.76 -15.03 5.68
CA THR A 53 -3.61 -15.43 4.87
C THR A 53 -3.38 -14.49 3.68
N GLU A 54 -4.12 -13.39 3.61
CA GLU A 54 -4.06 -12.45 2.49
C GLU A 54 -2.85 -11.52 2.64
N TRP A 55 -1.97 -11.52 1.64
CA TRP A 55 -0.83 -10.62 1.61
C TRP A 55 -0.37 -10.37 0.17
N GLU A 56 0.30 -9.25 -0.03
CA GLU A 56 0.80 -8.85 -1.34
C GLU A 56 2.01 -7.95 -1.18
N VAL A 57 3.00 -8.12 -2.04
CA VAL A 57 4.20 -7.29 -2.12
C VAL A 57 4.33 -6.78 -3.54
N GLY A 58 4.65 -5.52 -3.71
CA GLY A 58 4.79 -4.96 -5.05
C GLY A 58 5.45 -3.59 -5.07
N VAL A 59 5.34 -2.95 -6.23
CA VAL A 59 5.71 -1.55 -6.42
C VAL A 59 4.43 -0.76 -6.64
N GLY A 60 4.21 0.26 -5.84
CA GLY A 60 3.03 1.10 -5.91
C GLY A 60 3.36 2.57 -6.15
N THR A 61 2.37 3.32 -6.57
CA THR A 61 2.48 4.75 -6.85
C THR A 61 1.60 5.53 -5.86
N LEU A 62 2.20 6.54 -5.22
CA LEU A 62 1.52 7.36 -4.23
C LEU A 62 0.85 8.56 -4.88
N THR A 63 -0.38 8.85 -4.45
CA THR A 63 -1.09 10.07 -4.82
C THR A 63 -1.53 10.80 -3.56
N ASP A 64 -1.14 12.07 -3.45
CA ASP A 64 -1.58 12.95 -2.39
C ASP A 64 -2.99 13.43 -2.71
N ALA A 65 -3.95 13.01 -1.93
CA ALA A 65 -5.37 13.30 -2.12
C ALA A 65 -6.09 13.22 -0.77
N THR A 66 -7.40 13.24 -0.80
CA THR A 66 -8.23 13.08 0.39
C THR A 66 -9.27 11.99 0.14
N PRO A 67 -8.99 10.74 0.54
CA PRO A 67 -7.74 10.25 1.17
C PRO A 67 -6.59 10.10 0.17
N ASP A 68 -5.36 10.02 0.69
CA ASP A 68 -4.22 9.62 -0.13
C ASP A 68 -4.41 8.20 -0.64
N THR A 69 -3.80 7.88 -1.77
CA THR A 69 -3.97 6.56 -2.37
C THR A 69 -2.64 5.90 -2.73
N LEU A 70 -2.65 4.58 -2.73
CA LEU A 70 -1.55 3.73 -3.21
C LEU A 70 -2.09 2.89 -4.36
N ALA A 71 -1.65 3.19 -5.57
CA ALA A 71 -1.95 2.35 -6.72
C ALA A 71 -1.03 1.13 -6.71
N ARG A 72 -1.62 -0.04 -6.92
CA ARG A 72 -0.88 -1.32 -6.94
C ARG A 72 -0.35 -1.55 -8.35
N THR A 73 0.70 -0.80 -8.69
CA THR A 73 1.20 -0.68 -10.06
C THR A 73 1.76 -1.99 -10.58
N THR A 74 2.57 -2.67 -9.78
CA THR A 74 3.18 -3.96 -10.15
C THR A 74 3.17 -4.87 -8.95
N VAL A 75 2.44 -5.97 -9.03
CA VAL A 75 2.47 -7.00 -7.98
C VAL A 75 3.66 -7.92 -8.25
N ILE A 76 4.51 -8.09 -7.25
CA ILE A 76 5.72 -8.93 -7.35
C ILE A 76 5.44 -10.32 -6.81
N SER A 77 4.79 -10.40 -5.65
CA SER A 77 4.51 -11.67 -5.00
C SER A 77 3.26 -11.53 -4.15
N SER A 78 2.46 -12.57 -4.07
CA SER A 78 1.24 -12.51 -3.28
C SER A 78 0.73 -13.88 -2.87
N SER A 79 -0.21 -13.89 -1.94
CA SER A 79 -0.93 -15.11 -1.55
C SER A 79 -1.90 -15.61 -2.62
N ASN A 80 -2.10 -14.84 -3.70
CA ASN A 80 -2.96 -15.22 -4.82
C ASN A 80 -2.13 -15.59 -6.06
N GLY A 81 -1.13 -16.47 -5.90
CA GLY A 81 -0.32 -16.92 -7.01
C GLY A 81 0.45 -15.80 -7.69
N ASP A 82 0.90 -14.82 -6.93
CA ASP A 82 1.65 -13.64 -7.37
C ASP A 82 0.84 -12.68 -8.26
N ALA A 83 -0.48 -12.80 -8.24
CA ALA A 83 -1.40 -11.85 -8.83
C ALA A 83 -2.00 -10.95 -7.74
N ALA A 84 -2.67 -9.88 -8.14
CA ALA A 84 -3.32 -8.97 -7.20
C ALA A 84 -4.30 -9.73 -6.31
N VAL A 85 -4.25 -9.46 -5.01
CA VAL A 85 -5.14 -10.10 -4.05
C VAL A 85 -6.45 -9.32 -3.97
N ASN A 86 -7.55 -10.06 -4.00
CA ASN A 86 -8.86 -9.50 -3.73
C ASN A 86 -9.04 -9.45 -2.21
N PHE A 87 -8.51 -8.39 -1.59
CA PHE A 87 -8.54 -8.28 -0.13
C PHE A 87 -9.97 -8.21 0.39
N THR A 88 -10.25 -8.96 1.43
CA THR A 88 -11.52 -8.93 2.14
C THR A 88 -11.47 -7.91 3.26
N SER A 89 -12.63 -7.56 3.83
CA SER A 89 -12.68 -6.56 4.90
C SER A 89 -11.92 -7.04 6.14
N GLY A 90 -11.24 -6.12 6.80
CA GLY A 90 -10.47 -6.43 7.99
C GLY A 90 -9.89 -5.23 8.67
#